data_9fac5e41999a8ae82915f956472368e4
#
_entry.id   9fac5e41999a8ae82915f956472368e4
#
_cell.length_a   1.000
_cell.length_b   1.000
_cell.length_c   1.000
_cell.angle_alpha   90.00
_cell.angle_beta   90.00
_cell.angle_gamma   90.00
#
_symmetry.space_group_name_H-M   'P 1'
#
loop_
_entity.id
_entity.type
_entity.pdbx_description
1 polymer ?
#
loop_
_entity_poly.entity_id
_entity_poly.type
_entity_poly.pdbx_seq_one_letter_code
_entity_poly.pdbx_strand_id
1 'polypeptide(L)'
;MNTPVTADRLKDRELHCGFRISSMPLLLILLVVLAVVSPDHAAYARKIPPLKGYVNDYADMISGPARSKLETELRAFERTDSTQLVILTVPSLEGETIEEFSIKVAEAWKIGRKGRDNGIIFLVAAREKRIRIEVGRGLEGRLTDLTAGRIIDLVVKPRFKRGDFSGGFTVGASVLIDATRGEFKAEEARPVRKERSLPPILTLLLFAGTGLLFLGSFSRTVGAVAGAVGLPGIAFFMFAPPVGILILLGLLGLAMGIFLPLLFSGIGHGRGGGTFFPGGGFFGTGGGGDFGSGGGFGGGGGGFGGGGASGDW
;
A
#
# COMPACT_ATOMS: atom_id res chain seq x y z
N MET A 1 48.51 90.39 -14.95
CA MET A 1 48.51 89.73 -13.67
C MET A 1 48.05 88.31 -13.87
N ASN A 2 48.99 87.41 -13.82
CA ASN A 2 48.82 85.95 -14.04
C ASN A 2 48.33 85.28 -12.76
N THR A 3 47.35 84.39 -12.93
CA THR A 3 47.14 83.32 -11.97
C THR A 3 47.03 81.97 -12.73
N PRO A 4 47.80 80.97 -12.26
CA PRO A 4 47.79 79.69 -12.99
C PRO A 4 46.62 78.82 -12.57
N VAL A 5 45.96 78.19 -13.60
CA VAL A 5 44.92 77.17 -13.39
C VAL A 5 45.66 75.88 -13.12
N THR A 6 45.40 75.34 -11.95
CA THR A 6 45.97 74.10 -11.41
C THR A 6 45.43 72.87 -12.13
N ALA A 7 46.42 72.05 -12.54
CA ALA A 7 46.22 70.70 -13.15
C ALA A 7 45.82 69.67 -12.09
N ASP A 8 44.53 69.65 -11.69
CA ASP A 8 44.06 68.67 -10.72
C ASP A 8 42.66 68.07 -11.04
N ARG A 9 42.35 67.94 -12.31
CA ARG A 9 41.08 67.37 -12.74
C ARG A 9 41.15 66.24 -13.79
N LEU A 10 42.31 65.62 -13.91
CA LEU A 10 42.46 64.50 -14.89
C LEU A 10 42.86 63.16 -14.27
N LYS A 11 42.78 63.00 -12.95
CA LYS A 11 43.22 61.77 -12.30
C LYS A 11 42.09 60.83 -11.86
N ASP A 12 40.83 61.24 -11.96
CA ASP A 12 39.69 60.45 -11.48
C ASP A 12 38.89 59.73 -12.57
N ARG A 13 39.40 59.55 -13.78
CA ARG A 13 38.71 58.92 -14.89
C ARG A 13 39.24 57.58 -15.36
N GLU A 14 40.27 57.03 -14.75
CA GLU A 14 40.87 55.78 -15.22
C GLU A 14 40.66 54.55 -14.31
N LEU A 15 39.73 54.56 -13.33
CA LEU A 15 39.59 53.44 -12.42
C LEU A 15 38.27 52.64 -12.55
N HIS A 16 37.47 52.82 -13.58
CA HIS A 16 36.23 52.04 -13.76
C HIS A 16 36.06 51.27 -15.08
N CYS A 17 37.15 50.97 -15.79
CA CYS A 17 37.04 50.21 -17.04
C CYS A 17 37.83 48.87 -17.03
N GLY A 18 37.88 48.20 -15.87
CA GLY A 18 38.72 46.99 -15.73
C GLY A 18 38.07 45.71 -15.25
N PHE A 19 36.71 45.61 -15.06
CA PHE A 19 36.15 44.39 -14.46
C PHE A 19 34.80 43.95 -15.00
N ARG A 20 34.66 43.88 -16.33
CA ARG A 20 33.36 43.43 -16.93
C ARG A 20 33.44 42.39 -18.02
N ILE A 21 34.53 41.71 -18.25
CA ILE A 21 34.68 40.74 -19.36
C ILE A 21 35.04 39.33 -18.89
N SER A 22 34.91 39.00 -17.59
CA SER A 22 35.34 37.69 -17.10
C SER A 22 34.21 36.74 -16.68
N SER A 23 32.95 37.16 -16.65
CA SER A 23 31.86 36.28 -16.21
C SER A 23 31.08 35.55 -17.36
N MET A 24 31.19 36.05 -18.60
CA MET A 24 30.54 35.40 -19.75
C MET A 24 31.05 33.98 -20.05
N PRO A 25 32.37 33.71 -20.09
CA PRO A 25 32.85 32.36 -20.38
C PRO A 25 32.47 31.36 -19.27
N LEU A 26 32.43 31.79 -18.01
CA LEU A 26 32.08 30.93 -16.89
C LEU A 26 30.59 30.54 -16.93
N LEU A 27 29.70 31.48 -17.29
CA LEU A 27 28.28 31.23 -17.47
C LEU A 27 28.00 30.28 -18.63
N LEU A 28 28.75 30.44 -19.73
CA LEU A 28 28.65 29.58 -20.90
C LEU A 28 29.13 28.15 -20.61
N ILE A 29 30.24 28.04 -19.88
CA ILE A 29 30.72 26.72 -19.40
C ILE A 29 29.73 26.07 -18.45
N LEU A 30 29.14 26.82 -17.52
CA LEU A 30 28.11 26.30 -16.61
C LEU A 30 26.86 25.81 -17.38
N LEU A 31 26.44 26.55 -18.42
CA LEU A 31 25.30 26.18 -19.27
C LEU A 31 25.59 24.93 -20.12
N VAL A 32 26.82 24.80 -20.65
CA VAL A 32 27.27 23.60 -21.37
C VAL A 32 27.35 22.40 -20.41
N VAL A 33 27.89 22.57 -19.21
CA VAL A 33 27.95 21.51 -18.20
C VAL A 33 26.56 21.09 -17.76
N LEU A 34 25.63 22.05 -17.59
CA LEU A 34 24.23 21.74 -17.24
C LEU A 34 23.52 20.98 -18.40
N ALA A 35 23.81 21.29 -19.66
CA ALA A 35 23.27 20.61 -20.83
C ALA A 35 23.85 19.19 -21.01
N VAL A 36 25.11 18.98 -20.62
CA VAL A 36 25.76 17.65 -20.71
C VAL A 36 25.41 16.75 -19.51
N VAL A 37 25.09 17.33 -18.36
CA VAL A 37 24.69 16.61 -17.13
C VAL A 37 23.17 16.33 -17.11
N SER A 38 22.39 16.87 -18.05
CA SER A 38 20.99 16.45 -18.17
C SER A 38 20.96 14.96 -18.53
N PRO A 39 20.61 14.03 -17.62
CA PRO A 39 20.45 12.65 -18.05
C PRO A 39 19.33 12.64 -19.07
N ASP A 40 19.63 12.26 -20.31
CA ASP A 40 18.61 11.90 -21.29
C ASP A 40 17.77 10.78 -20.67
N HIS A 41 16.72 11.15 -19.97
CA HIS A 41 15.63 10.25 -19.64
C HIS A 41 14.82 10.06 -20.93
N ALA A 42 15.47 9.49 -21.94
CA ALA A 42 14.75 8.85 -23.02
C ALA A 42 13.92 7.75 -22.31
N ALA A 43 12.65 8.04 -22.07
CA ALA A 43 11.69 7.06 -21.63
C ALA A 43 11.65 5.99 -22.73
N TYR A 44 12.44 4.93 -22.56
CA TYR A 44 12.36 3.75 -23.41
C TYR A 44 11.00 3.11 -23.12
N ALA A 45 9.99 3.52 -23.88
CA ALA A 45 8.68 2.87 -23.83
C ALA A 45 8.88 1.38 -24.11
N ARG A 46 8.52 0.53 -23.18
CA ARG A 46 8.64 -0.92 -23.35
C ARG A 46 7.87 -1.37 -24.58
N LYS A 47 8.51 -2.17 -25.43
CA LYS A 47 7.85 -2.80 -26.57
C LYS A 47 6.78 -3.76 -26.07
N ILE A 48 5.53 -3.55 -26.51
CA ILE A 48 4.41 -4.42 -26.16
C ILE A 48 4.70 -5.83 -26.68
N PRO A 49 4.68 -6.88 -25.81
CA PRO A 49 4.92 -8.24 -26.25
C PRO A 49 3.78 -8.73 -27.17
N PRO A 50 4.04 -9.66 -28.10
CA PRO A 50 3.01 -10.20 -28.98
C PRO A 50 1.96 -10.99 -28.20
N LEU A 51 0.70 -10.88 -28.60
CA LEU A 51 -0.37 -11.71 -28.07
C LEU A 51 -0.27 -13.13 -28.64
N LYS A 52 -0.12 -14.16 -27.79
CA LYS A 52 0.01 -15.57 -28.19
C LYS A 52 -1.22 -16.41 -27.85
N GLY A 53 -1.97 -16.02 -26.85
CA GLY A 53 -3.13 -16.76 -26.35
C GLY A 53 -3.82 -16.01 -25.22
N TYR A 54 -4.59 -16.73 -24.41
CA TYR A 54 -5.21 -16.14 -23.21
C TYR A 54 -4.19 -15.95 -22.09
N VAL A 55 -3.12 -16.77 -22.04
CA VAL A 55 -2.07 -16.69 -21.03
C VAL A 55 -0.73 -16.37 -21.68
N ASN A 56 -0.29 -15.14 -21.51
CA ASN A 56 0.94 -14.60 -22.06
C ASN A 56 1.95 -14.39 -20.93
N ASP A 57 2.65 -15.48 -20.59
CA ASP A 57 3.58 -15.51 -19.46
C ASP A 57 5.01 -15.25 -19.95
N TYR A 58 5.43 -13.97 -19.93
CA TYR A 58 6.79 -13.55 -20.31
C TYR A 58 7.74 -13.41 -19.12
N ALA A 59 7.22 -13.56 -17.89
CA ALA A 59 8.01 -13.51 -16.66
C ALA A 59 8.23 -14.90 -16.03
N ASP A 60 7.74 -15.97 -16.68
CA ASP A 60 7.81 -17.36 -16.22
C ASP A 60 7.28 -17.56 -14.78
N MET A 61 6.15 -16.92 -14.49
CA MET A 61 5.50 -16.96 -13.19
C MET A 61 4.46 -18.08 -13.06
N ILE A 62 4.03 -18.68 -14.18
CA ILE A 62 2.93 -19.64 -14.23
C ILE A 62 3.47 -21.01 -14.65
N SER A 63 3.27 -22.03 -13.82
CA SER A 63 3.69 -23.39 -14.16
C SER A 63 2.98 -23.91 -15.41
N GLY A 64 3.64 -24.80 -16.18
CA GLY A 64 3.08 -25.35 -17.41
C GLY A 64 1.67 -25.95 -17.26
N PRO A 65 1.43 -26.80 -16.24
CA PRO A 65 0.08 -27.33 -15.98
C PRO A 65 -0.97 -26.27 -15.68
N ALA A 66 -0.62 -25.23 -14.88
CA ALA A 66 -1.52 -24.14 -14.57
C ALA A 66 -1.84 -23.29 -15.82
N ARG A 67 -0.82 -23.03 -16.66
CA ARG A 67 -1.00 -22.32 -17.94
C ARG A 67 -1.97 -23.05 -18.85
N SER A 68 -1.82 -24.36 -19.05
CA SER A 68 -2.71 -25.17 -19.90
C SER A 68 -4.13 -25.20 -19.37
N LYS A 69 -4.30 -25.28 -18.07
CA LYS A 69 -5.62 -25.22 -17.42
C LYS A 69 -6.27 -23.86 -17.66
N LEU A 70 -5.56 -22.75 -17.38
CA LEU A 70 -6.04 -21.39 -17.58
C LEU A 70 -6.40 -21.12 -19.04
N GLU A 71 -5.57 -21.55 -20.01
CA GLU A 71 -5.88 -21.42 -21.44
C GLU A 71 -7.22 -22.09 -21.80
N THR A 72 -7.48 -23.26 -21.25
CA THR A 72 -8.72 -24.00 -21.50
C THR A 72 -9.91 -23.32 -20.87
N GLU A 73 -9.77 -22.88 -19.62
CA GLU A 73 -10.81 -22.20 -18.84
C GLU A 73 -11.19 -20.84 -19.44
N LEU A 74 -10.20 -20.02 -19.78
CA LEU A 74 -10.42 -18.68 -20.36
C LEU A 74 -11.01 -18.76 -21.77
N ARG A 75 -10.62 -19.78 -22.56
CA ARG A 75 -11.23 -20.05 -23.86
C ARG A 75 -12.68 -20.49 -23.72
N ALA A 76 -13.02 -21.31 -22.74
CA ALA A 76 -14.39 -21.70 -22.46
C ALA A 76 -15.22 -20.49 -22.02
N PHE A 77 -14.69 -19.65 -21.17
CA PHE A 77 -15.33 -18.43 -20.71
C PHE A 77 -15.67 -17.48 -21.86
N GLU A 78 -14.75 -17.23 -22.79
CA GLU A 78 -15.06 -16.38 -23.95
C GLU A 78 -16.16 -16.96 -24.83
N ARG A 79 -16.23 -18.30 -24.96
CA ARG A 79 -17.29 -18.97 -25.74
C ARG A 79 -18.68 -18.83 -25.12
N THR A 80 -18.76 -18.94 -23.79
CA THR A 80 -20.04 -18.89 -23.05
C THR A 80 -20.53 -17.48 -22.80
N ASP A 81 -19.61 -16.61 -22.30
CA ASP A 81 -19.98 -15.27 -21.82
C ASP A 81 -19.66 -14.17 -22.83
N SER A 82 -18.97 -14.51 -23.94
CA SER A 82 -18.48 -13.57 -24.94
C SER A 82 -17.48 -12.55 -24.41
N THR A 83 -17.06 -12.63 -23.14
CA THR A 83 -16.10 -11.78 -22.47
C THR A 83 -14.71 -12.35 -22.62
N GLN A 84 -13.74 -11.51 -23.00
CA GLN A 84 -12.37 -11.95 -23.21
C GLN A 84 -11.50 -11.54 -22.03
N LEU A 85 -11.00 -12.51 -21.26
CA LEU A 85 -10.03 -12.33 -20.18
C LEU A 85 -8.67 -12.83 -20.65
N VAL A 86 -7.65 -11.96 -20.58
CA VAL A 86 -6.27 -12.28 -20.96
C VAL A 86 -5.35 -12.02 -19.78
N ILE A 87 -4.43 -12.95 -19.54
CA ILE A 87 -3.38 -12.83 -18.52
C ILE A 87 -2.08 -12.45 -19.22
N LEU A 88 -1.41 -11.43 -18.69
CA LEU A 88 -0.09 -11.00 -19.11
C LEU A 88 0.85 -10.91 -17.92
N THR A 89 1.98 -11.60 -17.99
CA THR A 89 3.11 -11.36 -17.08
C THR A 89 4.26 -10.73 -17.84
N VAL A 90 4.93 -9.76 -17.22
CA VAL A 90 6.11 -9.12 -17.79
C VAL A 90 7.24 -9.10 -16.75
N PRO A 91 8.50 -9.30 -17.17
CA PRO A 91 9.63 -9.27 -16.24
C PRO A 91 9.81 -7.91 -15.54
N SER A 92 9.59 -6.80 -16.27
CA SER A 92 9.74 -5.43 -15.75
C SER A 92 8.95 -4.46 -16.61
N LEU A 93 8.56 -3.31 -16.05
CA LEU A 93 7.91 -2.21 -16.78
C LEU A 93 8.91 -1.20 -17.36
N GLU A 94 10.20 -1.36 -17.05
CA GLU A 94 11.29 -0.52 -17.57
C GLU A 94 11.11 0.99 -17.31
N GLY A 95 10.46 1.33 -16.18
CA GLY A 95 10.23 2.71 -15.75
C GLY A 95 8.86 3.28 -16.11
N GLU A 96 8.04 2.56 -16.87
CA GLU A 96 6.65 2.96 -17.10
C GLU A 96 5.77 2.63 -15.89
N THR A 97 4.64 3.34 -15.76
CA THR A 97 3.60 2.95 -14.79
C THR A 97 2.83 1.74 -15.30
N ILE A 98 2.32 0.91 -14.39
CA ILE A 98 1.56 -0.28 -14.80
C ILE A 98 0.24 0.11 -15.46
N GLU A 99 -0.31 1.26 -15.08
CA GLU A 99 -1.52 1.83 -15.64
C GLU A 99 -1.33 2.22 -17.11
N GLU A 100 -0.28 2.99 -17.42
CA GLU A 100 0.03 3.38 -18.79
C GLU A 100 0.36 2.18 -19.68
N PHE A 101 1.15 1.24 -19.13
CA PHE A 101 1.49 0.02 -19.84
C PHE A 101 0.27 -0.84 -20.13
N SER A 102 -0.66 -1.00 -19.17
CA SER A 102 -1.88 -1.79 -19.36
C SER A 102 -2.80 -1.22 -20.45
N ILE A 103 -2.95 0.10 -20.51
CA ILE A 103 -3.73 0.79 -21.57
C ILE A 103 -3.08 0.56 -22.94
N LYS A 104 -1.77 0.74 -23.07
CA LYS A 104 -1.03 0.47 -24.32
C LYS A 104 -1.21 -0.97 -24.78
N VAL A 105 -1.15 -1.94 -23.85
CA VAL A 105 -1.39 -3.36 -24.14
C VAL A 105 -2.83 -3.57 -24.62
N ALA A 106 -3.80 -2.97 -23.95
CA ALA A 106 -5.22 -3.08 -24.30
C ALA A 106 -5.50 -2.55 -25.71
N GLU A 107 -4.93 -1.41 -26.06
CA GLU A 107 -5.04 -0.79 -27.38
C GLU A 107 -4.36 -1.62 -28.48
N ALA A 108 -3.16 -2.14 -28.19
CA ALA A 108 -2.40 -2.94 -29.16
C ALA A 108 -3.03 -4.31 -29.42
N TRP A 109 -3.48 -4.96 -28.37
CA TRP A 109 -4.06 -6.31 -28.43
C TRP A 109 -5.53 -6.31 -28.79
N LYS A 110 -6.23 -5.18 -28.66
CA LYS A 110 -7.65 -5.00 -28.95
C LYS A 110 -8.53 -6.05 -28.27
N ILE A 111 -8.24 -6.31 -26.98
CA ILE A 111 -8.94 -7.30 -26.18
C ILE A 111 -10.43 -6.92 -26.03
N GLY A 112 -11.30 -7.93 -26.11
CA GLY A 112 -12.74 -7.74 -26.09
C GLY A 112 -13.34 -7.55 -27.49
N ARG A 113 -14.66 -7.47 -27.56
CA ARG A 113 -15.41 -7.35 -28.82
C ARG A 113 -15.77 -5.91 -29.09
N LYS A 114 -15.59 -5.48 -30.34
CA LYS A 114 -15.99 -4.15 -30.82
C LYS A 114 -17.46 -3.87 -30.48
N GLY A 115 -17.73 -2.73 -29.87
CA GLY A 115 -19.08 -2.30 -29.49
C GLY A 115 -19.68 -3.00 -28.25
N ARG A 116 -18.96 -3.98 -27.66
CA ARG A 116 -19.27 -4.57 -26.36
C ARG A 116 -18.31 -4.16 -25.28
N ASP A 117 -17.09 -3.79 -25.65
CA ASP A 117 -16.00 -3.33 -24.77
C ASP A 117 -15.83 -4.25 -23.54
N ASN A 118 -15.90 -5.56 -23.78
CA ASN A 118 -15.97 -6.61 -22.77
C ASN A 118 -14.67 -7.37 -22.64
N GLY A 119 -13.55 -6.64 -22.67
CA GLY A 119 -12.20 -7.17 -22.43
C GLY A 119 -11.75 -6.99 -20.98
N ILE A 120 -10.93 -7.92 -20.50
CA ILE A 120 -10.23 -7.82 -19.22
C ILE A 120 -8.78 -8.21 -19.42
N ILE A 121 -7.85 -7.42 -18.86
CA ILE A 121 -6.44 -7.77 -18.84
C ILE A 121 -6.00 -7.90 -17.39
N PHE A 122 -5.52 -9.08 -17.03
CA PHE A 122 -4.88 -9.34 -15.75
C PHE A 122 -3.37 -9.28 -15.94
N LEU A 123 -2.79 -8.10 -15.68
CA LEU A 123 -1.37 -7.79 -15.86
C LEU A 123 -0.60 -7.91 -14.56
N VAL A 124 0.59 -8.52 -14.64
CA VAL A 124 1.53 -8.62 -13.51
C VAL A 124 2.94 -8.27 -13.98
N ALA A 125 3.57 -7.31 -13.30
CA ALA A 125 4.96 -6.95 -13.48
C ALA A 125 5.79 -7.54 -12.34
N ALA A 126 6.65 -8.52 -12.67
CA ALA A 126 7.32 -9.35 -11.67
C ALA A 126 8.34 -8.58 -10.84
N ARG A 127 9.19 -7.76 -11.48
CA ARG A 127 10.26 -6.98 -10.82
C ARG A 127 9.71 -5.89 -9.92
N GLU A 128 8.73 -5.15 -10.39
CA GLU A 128 8.09 -4.06 -9.67
C GLU A 128 7.07 -4.55 -8.63
N LYS A 129 6.76 -5.86 -8.66
CA LYS A 129 5.72 -6.47 -7.81
C LYS A 129 4.39 -5.74 -7.91
N ARG A 130 3.98 -5.43 -9.13
CA ARG A 130 2.74 -4.69 -9.40
C ARG A 130 1.74 -5.58 -10.12
N ILE A 131 0.48 -5.45 -9.72
CA ILE A 131 -0.67 -6.12 -10.32
C ILE A 131 -1.60 -5.06 -10.87
N ARG A 132 -2.15 -5.28 -12.05
CA ARG A 132 -3.21 -4.45 -12.63
C ARG A 132 -4.30 -5.34 -13.20
N ILE A 133 -5.53 -5.04 -12.91
CA ILE A 133 -6.70 -5.56 -13.61
C ILE A 133 -7.29 -4.41 -14.39
N GLU A 134 -7.13 -4.43 -15.70
CA GLU A 134 -7.69 -3.45 -16.62
C GLU A 134 -9.03 -3.95 -17.12
N VAL A 135 -10.07 -3.13 -17.04
CA VAL A 135 -11.46 -3.52 -17.31
C VAL A 135 -12.01 -2.70 -18.48
N GLY A 136 -12.57 -3.39 -19.47
CA GLY A 136 -13.26 -2.74 -20.59
C GLY A 136 -14.58 -2.09 -20.14
N ARG A 137 -14.92 -0.97 -20.77
CA ARG A 137 -16.10 -0.13 -20.40
C ARG A 137 -17.41 -0.91 -20.30
N GLY A 138 -17.61 -1.92 -21.14
CA GLY A 138 -18.82 -2.74 -21.14
C GLY A 138 -18.98 -3.62 -19.89
N LEU A 139 -17.92 -3.75 -19.10
CA LEU A 139 -17.90 -4.56 -17.87
C LEU A 139 -17.90 -3.74 -16.59
N GLU A 140 -17.67 -2.44 -16.63
CA GLU A 140 -17.54 -1.56 -15.46
C GLU A 140 -18.78 -1.64 -14.53
N GLY A 141 -19.96 -1.87 -15.08
CA GLY A 141 -21.17 -2.01 -14.29
C GLY A 141 -21.23 -3.28 -13.43
N ARG A 142 -20.48 -4.33 -13.77
CA ARG A 142 -20.40 -5.60 -13.04
C ARG A 142 -19.08 -5.78 -12.33
N LEU A 143 -17.99 -5.52 -13.02
CA LEU A 143 -16.63 -5.54 -12.49
C LEU A 143 -16.15 -4.10 -12.30
N THR A 144 -16.59 -3.48 -11.20
CA THR A 144 -16.18 -2.12 -10.84
C THR A 144 -14.74 -2.06 -10.37
N ASP A 145 -14.11 -0.88 -10.39
CA ASP A 145 -12.74 -0.67 -9.87
C ASP A 145 -12.61 -1.15 -8.43
N LEU A 146 -13.63 -0.90 -7.60
CA LEU A 146 -13.66 -1.39 -6.21
C LEU A 146 -13.65 -2.92 -6.15
N THR A 147 -14.39 -3.59 -7.03
CA THR A 147 -14.42 -5.06 -7.11
C THR A 147 -13.09 -5.61 -7.58
N ALA A 148 -12.50 -5.03 -8.63
CA ALA A 148 -11.17 -5.38 -9.12
C ALA A 148 -10.10 -5.20 -8.02
N GLY A 149 -10.12 -4.10 -7.29
CA GLY A 149 -9.23 -3.85 -6.15
C GLY A 149 -9.38 -4.89 -5.03
N ARG A 150 -10.61 -5.26 -4.69
CA ARG A 150 -10.87 -6.32 -3.69
C ARG A 150 -10.35 -7.68 -4.14
N ILE A 151 -10.48 -8.02 -5.42
CA ILE A 151 -9.94 -9.26 -5.98
C ILE A 151 -8.41 -9.27 -5.85
N ILE A 152 -7.74 -8.17 -6.18
CA ILE A 152 -6.30 -8.04 -5.99
C ILE A 152 -5.94 -8.23 -4.52
N ASP A 153 -6.54 -7.47 -3.61
CA ASP A 153 -6.14 -7.43 -2.20
C ASP A 153 -6.50 -8.69 -1.41
N LEU A 154 -7.66 -9.29 -1.67
CA LEU A 154 -8.19 -10.40 -0.88
C LEU A 154 -7.86 -11.77 -1.47
N VAL A 155 -7.68 -11.86 -2.79
CA VAL A 155 -7.53 -13.14 -3.49
C VAL A 155 -6.11 -13.34 -4.04
N VAL A 156 -5.62 -12.39 -4.85
CA VAL A 156 -4.35 -12.53 -5.57
C VAL A 156 -3.14 -12.24 -4.67
N LYS A 157 -3.09 -11.08 -4.07
CA LYS A 157 -2.00 -10.58 -3.23
C LYS A 157 -1.60 -11.52 -2.08
N PRO A 158 -2.52 -12.14 -1.31
CA PRO A 158 -2.14 -13.08 -0.25
C PRO A 158 -1.43 -14.33 -0.77
N ARG A 159 -1.75 -14.78 -2.00
CA ARG A 159 -1.10 -15.94 -2.65
C ARG A 159 0.29 -15.56 -3.15
N PHE A 160 0.41 -14.43 -3.83
CA PHE A 160 1.67 -13.90 -4.35
C PHE A 160 2.67 -13.63 -3.22
N LYS A 161 2.24 -13.10 -2.08
CA LYS A 161 3.09 -12.93 -0.87
C LYS A 161 3.63 -14.25 -0.32
N ARG A 162 2.98 -15.39 -0.59
CA ARG A 162 3.45 -16.73 -0.21
C ARG A 162 4.25 -17.42 -1.31
N GLY A 163 4.47 -16.76 -2.47
CA GLY A 163 5.14 -17.36 -3.62
C GLY A 163 4.25 -18.28 -4.47
N ASP A 164 2.96 -18.42 -4.15
CA ASP A 164 1.99 -19.20 -4.90
C ASP A 164 1.45 -18.38 -6.09
N PHE A 165 2.31 -18.14 -7.08
CA PHE A 165 1.95 -17.36 -8.26
C PHE A 165 0.91 -18.09 -9.12
N SER A 166 1.15 -19.36 -9.44
CA SER A 166 0.23 -20.16 -10.26
C SER A 166 -1.16 -20.24 -9.63
N GLY A 167 -1.27 -20.46 -8.31
CA GLY A 167 -2.53 -20.45 -7.58
C GLY A 167 -3.17 -19.07 -7.55
N GLY A 168 -2.37 -18.02 -7.45
CA GLY A 168 -2.86 -16.63 -7.50
C GLY A 168 -3.52 -16.29 -8.84
N PHE A 169 -2.90 -16.67 -9.96
CA PHE A 169 -3.49 -16.49 -11.29
C PHE A 169 -4.74 -17.33 -11.49
N THR A 170 -4.70 -18.62 -11.10
CA THR A 170 -5.84 -19.54 -11.29
C THR A 170 -7.06 -19.07 -10.51
N VAL A 171 -6.92 -18.77 -9.23
CA VAL A 171 -8.04 -18.32 -8.41
C VAL A 171 -8.46 -16.90 -8.77
N GLY A 172 -7.47 -16.01 -9.06
CA GLY A 172 -7.77 -14.65 -9.53
C GLY A 172 -8.62 -14.62 -10.80
N ALA A 173 -8.26 -15.46 -11.80
CA ALA A 173 -9.03 -15.59 -13.03
C ALA A 173 -10.45 -16.13 -12.78
N SER A 174 -10.59 -17.18 -11.96
CA SER A 174 -11.91 -17.73 -11.60
C SER A 174 -12.80 -16.68 -10.94
N VAL A 175 -12.27 -15.94 -9.97
CA VAL A 175 -13.02 -14.89 -9.25
C VAL A 175 -13.35 -13.70 -10.17
N LEU A 176 -12.47 -13.37 -11.13
CA LEU A 176 -12.79 -12.37 -12.16
C LEU A 176 -13.95 -12.80 -13.05
N ILE A 177 -14.00 -14.09 -13.44
CA ILE A 177 -15.12 -14.67 -14.19
C ILE A 177 -16.41 -14.55 -13.39
N ASP A 178 -16.42 -14.96 -12.13
CA ASP A 178 -17.58 -14.88 -11.23
C ASP A 178 -18.05 -13.43 -11.05
N ALA A 179 -17.11 -12.48 -10.92
CA ALA A 179 -17.41 -11.06 -10.80
C ALA A 179 -18.11 -10.50 -12.05
N THR A 180 -17.71 -10.92 -13.27
CA THR A 180 -18.37 -10.50 -14.51
C THR A 180 -19.80 -11.03 -14.62
N ARG A 181 -20.09 -12.16 -13.98
CA ARG A 181 -21.43 -12.75 -13.89
C ARG A 181 -22.30 -12.13 -12.80
N GLY A 182 -21.67 -11.32 -11.92
CA GLY A 182 -22.34 -10.72 -10.76
C GLY A 182 -22.43 -11.67 -9.56
N GLU A 183 -21.65 -12.75 -9.55
CA GLU A 183 -21.65 -13.78 -8.51
C GLU A 183 -20.61 -13.52 -7.42
N PHE A 184 -19.70 -12.54 -7.60
CA PHE A 184 -18.65 -12.25 -6.65
C PHE A 184 -19.18 -11.59 -5.37
N LYS A 185 -19.02 -12.27 -4.25
CA LYS A 185 -19.30 -11.75 -2.91
C LYS A 185 -17.97 -11.49 -2.16
N ALA A 186 -17.61 -10.24 -2.04
CA ALA A 186 -16.36 -9.82 -1.38
C ALA A 186 -16.25 -10.29 0.09
N GLU A 187 -17.35 -10.59 0.74
CA GLU A 187 -17.38 -11.11 2.11
C GLU A 187 -16.90 -12.55 2.20
N GLU A 188 -17.17 -13.37 1.20
CA GLU A 188 -16.72 -14.77 1.12
C GLU A 188 -15.22 -14.87 0.77
N ALA A 189 -14.67 -13.85 0.07
CA ALA A 189 -13.28 -13.79 -0.31
C ALA A 189 -12.35 -13.26 0.82
N ARG A 190 -12.91 -12.73 1.91
CA ARG A 190 -12.09 -12.33 3.05
C ARG A 190 -11.36 -13.56 3.58
N PRO A 191 -10.00 -13.59 3.56
CA PRO A 191 -9.30 -14.59 4.34
C PRO A 191 -9.87 -14.46 5.76
N VAL A 192 -10.30 -15.57 6.34
CA VAL A 192 -10.67 -15.61 7.77
C VAL A 192 -9.48 -15.00 8.48
N ARG A 193 -9.58 -13.72 8.77
CA ARG A 193 -8.61 -13.03 9.61
C ARG A 193 -8.76 -13.77 10.93
N LYS A 194 -7.84 -14.71 11.19
CA LYS A 194 -7.64 -15.16 12.56
C LYS A 194 -7.41 -13.84 13.29
N GLU A 195 -8.47 -13.35 13.91
CA GLU A 195 -8.31 -12.30 14.90
C GLU A 195 -7.23 -12.84 15.80
N ARG A 196 -6.09 -12.18 15.83
CA ARG A 196 -5.15 -12.35 16.92
C ARG A 196 -5.86 -11.77 18.12
N SER A 197 -6.89 -12.50 18.59
CA SER A 197 -7.39 -12.30 19.92
C SER A 197 -6.17 -12.51 20.81
N LEU A 198 -5.83 -11.47 21.54
CA LEU A 198 -4.81 -11.59 22.59
C LEU A 198 -5.11 -12.88 23.34
N PRO A 199 -4.11 -13.74 23.61
CA PRO A 199 -4.35 -14.96 24.35
C PRO A 199 -5.24 -14.61 25.55
N PRO A 200 -6.27 -15.39 25.87
CA PRO A 200 -7.20 -15.07 26.96
C PRO A 200 -6.49 -14.68 28.26
N ILE A 201 -5.32 -15.28 28.48
CA ILE A 201 -4.45 -14.97 29.62
C ILE A 201 -3.90 -13.54 29.58
N LEU A 202 -3.53 -13.02 28.40
CA LEU A 202 -3.01 -11.65 28.25
C LEU A 202 -4.13 -10.62 28.47
N THR A 203 -5.32 -10.90 27.96
CA THR A 203 -6.52 -10.07 28.20
C THR A 203 -6.87 -10.04 29.69
N LEU A 204 -6.83 -11.20 30.36
CA LEU A 204 -7.07 -11.31 31.80
C LEU A 204 -6.03 -10.54 32.62
N LEU A 205 -4.73 -10.66 32.29
CA LEU A 205 -3.65 -9.92 32.92
C LEU A 205 -3.80 -8.40 32.77
N LEU A 206 -4.25 -7.96 31.60
CA LEU A 206 -4.47 -6.54 31.32
C LEU A 206 -5.63 -5.99 32.15
N PHE A 207 -6.75 -6.72 32.26
CA PHE A 207 -7.88 -6.35 33.11
C PHE A 207 -7.53 -6.42 34.60
N ALA A 208 -6.83 -7.49 35.02
CA ALA A 208 -6.40 -7.63 36.42
C ALA A 208 -5.39 -6.53 36.79
N GLY A 209 -4.44 -6.20 35.92
CA GLY A 209 -3.48 -5.11 36.13
C GLY A 209 -4.17 -3.75 36.25
N THR A 210 -5.13 -3.47 35.38
CA THR A 210 -5.91 -2.22 35.42
C THR A 210 -6.76 -2.14 36.70
N GLY A 211 -7.39 -3.26 37.12
CA GLY A 211 -8.16 -3.35 38.36
C GLY A 211 -7.28 -3.12 39.60
N LEU A 212 -6.07 -3.72 39.64
CA LEU A 212 -5.11 -3.53 40.73
C LEU A 212 -4.59 -2.09 40.81
N LEU A 213 -4.34 -1.43 39.68
CA LEU A 213 -3.99 -0.01 39.61
C LEU A 213 -5.09 0.87 40.19
N PHE A 214 -6.35 0.55 39.86
CA PHE A 214 -7.51 1.29 40.35
C PHE A 214 -7.70 1.09 41.86
N LEU A 215 -7.61 -0.14 42.36
CA LEU A 215 -7.69 -0.43 43.78
C LEU A 215 -6.49 0.15 44.58
N GLY A 216 -5.29 0.09 44.01
CA GLY A 216 -4.08 0.66 44.62
C GLY A 216 -4.11 2.18 44.73
N SER A 217 -4.93 2.88 43.94
CA SER A 217 -5.09 4.33 44.00
C SER A 217 -5.87 4.76 45.29
N PHE A 218 -6.67 3.89 45.86
CA PHE A 218 -7.43 4.16 47.08
C PHE A 218 -6.61 3.97 48.38
N SER A 219 -5.79 2.91 48.42
CA SER A 219 -4.88 2.65 49.57
C SER A 219 -3.85 1.59 49.20
N ARG A 220 -2.58 1.82 49.59
CA ARG A 220 -1.47 0.89 49.36
C ARG A 220 -1.72 -0.49 49.98
N THR A 221 -2.34 -0.51 51.13
CA THR A 221 -2.69 -1.76 51.86
C THR A 221 -3.78 -2.55 51.14
N VAL A 222 -4.78 -1.87 50.61
CA VAL A 222 -5.86 -2.50 49.83
C VAL A 222 -5.33 -3.06 48.52
N GLY A 223 -4.47 -2.34 47.79
CA GLY A 223 -3.86 -2.82 46.57
C GLY A 223 -2.96 -4.06 46.79
N ALA A 224 -2.19 -4.08 47.86
CA ALA A 224 -1.33 -5.21 48.23
C ALA A 224 -2.15 -6.48 48.57
N VAL A 225 -3.18 -6.35 49.36
CA VAL A 225 -4.06 -7.47 49.75
C VAL A 225 -4.87 -7.97 48.56
N ALA A 226 -5.42 -7.07 47.75
CA ALA A 226 -6.15 -7.42 46.55
C ALA A 226 -5.27 -8.15 45.53
N GLY A 227 -3.99 -7.74 45.37
CA GLY A 227 -3.02 -8.43 44.50
C GLY A 227 -2.62 -9.81 45.03
N ALA A 228 -2.37 -9.90 46.33
CA ALA A 228 -1.94 -11.16 46.95
C ALA A 228 -3.01 -12.27 46.94
N VAL A 229 -4.28 -11.89 47.03
CA VAL A 229 -5.40 -12.86 47.09
C VAL A 229 -6.10 -12.96 45.72
N GLY A 230 -6.24 -11.84 45.00
CA GLY A 230 -7.00 -11.76 43.78
C GLY A 230 -6.35 -12.54 42.61
N LEU A 231 -5.04 -12.38 42.38
CA LEU A 231 -4.35 -13.08 41.31
C LEU A 231 -4.34 -14.61 41.48
N PRO A 232 -3.99 -15.16 42.66
CA PRO A 232 -4.08 -16.61 42.89
C PRO A 232 -5.52 -17.11 42.81
N GLY A 233 -6.49 -16.35 43.35
CA GLY A 233 -7.90 -16.73 43.36
C GLY A 233 -8.46 -16.87 41.91
N ILE A 234 -8.19 -15.91 41.08
CA ILE A 234 -8.60 -15.95 39.65
C ILE A 234 -7.90 -17.10 38.93
N ALA A 235 -6.58 -17.29 39.15
CA ALA A 235 -5.82 -18.37 38.52
C ALA A 235 -6.32 -19.76 38.97
N PHE A 236 -6.67 -19.92 40.24
CA PHE A 236 -7.24 -21.15 40.77
C PHE A 236 -8.59 -21.49 40.11
N PHE A 237 -9.47 -20.51 40.01
CA PHE A 237 -10.80 -20.72 39.42
C PHE A 237 -10.78 -21.04 37.94
N MET A 238 -9.81 -20.48 37.20
CA MET A 238 -9.72 -20.66 35.73
C MET A 238 -8.87 -21.87 35.28
N PHE A 239 -7.79 -22.17 36.00
CA PHE A 239 -6.78 -23.12 35.55
C PHE A 239 -6.43 -24.22 36.54
N ALA A 240 -6.92 -24.14 37.80
CA ALA A 240 -6.57 -25.07 38.89
C ALA A 240 -5.06 -25.44 38.91
N PRO A 241 -4.12 -24.48 38.91
CA PRO A 241 -2.70 -24.76 38.84
C PRO A 241 -2.19 -25.37 40.14
N PRO A 242 -1.06 -26.08 40.10
CA PRO A 242 -0.45 -26.61 41.32
C PRO A 242 -0.11 -25.51 42.34
N VAL A 243 -0.18 -25.85 43.63
CA VAL A 243 -0.07 -24.91 44.78
C VAL A 243 1.17 -24.01 44.68
N GLY A 244 2.30 -24.52 44.16
CA GLY A 244 3.52 -23.74 44.00
C GLY A 244 3.35 -22.51 43.07
N ILE A 245 2.55 -22.63 42.00
CA ILE A 245 2.27 -21.54 41.07
C ILE A 245 1.33 -20.52 41.75
N LEU A 246 0.39 -20.94 42.57
CA LEU A 246 -0.49 -20.04 43.33
C LEU A 246 0.28 -19.17 44.33
N ILE A 247 1.28 -19.76 45.03
CA ILE A 247 2.18 -19.02 45.92
C ILE A 247 2.99 -17.98 45.15
N LEU A 248 3.56 -18.37 43.99
CA LEU A 248 4.33 -17.47 43.16
C LEU A 248 3.48 -16.29 42.64
N LEU A 249 2.25 -16.57 42.22
CA LEU A 249 1.29 -15.54 41.78
C LEU A 249 0.86 -14.62 42.91
N GLY A 250 0.71 -15.17 44.14
CA GLY A 250 0.43 -14.38 45.34
C GLY A 250 1.55 -13.40 45.69
N LEU A 251 2.81 -13.87 45.65
CA LEU A 251 3.98 -13.03 45.88
C LEU A 251 4.14 -11.96 44.80
N LEU A 252 3.90 -12.33 43.53
CA LEU A 252 3.95 -11.39 42.41
C LEU A 252 2.84 -10.32 42.54
N GLY A 253 1.64 -10.72 42.90
CA GLY A 253 0.50 -9.82 43.12
C GLY A 253 0.74 -8.85 44.27
N LEU A 254 1.31 -9.34 45.39
CA LEU A 254 1.73 -8.51 46.52
C LEU A 254 2.77 -7.47 46.09
N ALA A 255 3.82 -7.90 45.37
CA ALA A 255 4.86 -7.02 44.87
C ALA A 255 4.30 -5.95 43.91
N MET A 256 3.47 -6.35 42.94
CA MET A 256 2.81 -5.40 42.03
C MET A 256 1.90 -4.42 42.79
N GLY A 257 1.12 -4.87 43.77
CA GLY A 257 0.23 -4.03 44.58
C GLY A 257 0.99 -2.95 45.38
N ILE A 258 2.23 -3.22 45.79
CA ILE A 258 3.06 -2.29 46.53
C ILE A 258 3.87 -1.37 45.58
N PHE A 259 4.51 -1.94 44.56
CA PHE A 259 5.48 -1.21 43.72
C PHE A 259 4.82 -0.41 42.60
N LEU A 260 3.71 -0.88 42.04
CA LEU A 260 3.04 -0.17 40.94
C LEU A 260 2.57 1.23 41.35
N PRO A 261 1.89 1.44 42.49
CA PRO A 261 1.53 2.78 42.93
C PRO A 261 2.73 3.68 43.24
N LEU A 262 3.88 3.10 43.65
CA LEU A 262 5.13 3.87 43.87
C LEU A 262 5.73 4.41 42.58
N LEU A 263 5.72 3.60 41.50
CA LEU A 263 6.19 4.01 40.19
C LEU A 263 5.37 5.16 39.59
N PHE A 264 4.05 5.16 39.82
CA PHE A 264 3.16 6.19 39.31
C PHE A 264 2.97 7.39 40.26
N SER A 265 3.34 7.30 41.54
CA SER A 265 3.26 8.43 42.49
C SER A 265 4.35 9.49 42.25
N GLY A 266 5.40 9.16 41.45
CA GLY A 266 6.49 10.08 41.11
C GLY A 266 6.17 11.04 39.97
N ILE A 267 5.08 10.84 39.23
CA ILE A 267 4.76 11.61 38.03
C ILE A 267 3.70 12.72 38.25
N GLY A 268 3.21 12.90 39.46
CA GLY A 268 2.04 13.73 39.77
C GLY A 268 2.18 14.72 40.91
N HIS A 269 3.23 15.58 40.96
CA HIS A 269 3.20 16.80 41.76
C HIS A 269 3.24 18.03 40.87
N GLY A 270 2.22 18.19 40.01
CA GLY A 270 1.83 19.39 39.34
C GLY A 270 0.44 19.79 39.79
N ARG A 271 0.37 20.84 40.62
CA ARG A 271 -0.83 21.46 41.17
C ARG A 271 -1.66 22.06 40.04
N GLY A 272 -2.79 21.45 39.69
CA GLY A 272 -3.71 22.00 38.67
C GLY A 272 -4.76 20.96 38.27
N GLY A 273 -6.00 21.16 38.68
CA GLY A 273 -7.13 20.30 38.35
C GLY A 273 -7.38 20.26 36.84
N GLY A 274 -7.45 19.06 36.31
CA GLY A 274 -7.84 18.79 34.94
C GLY A 274 -8.04 17.30 34.81
N THR A 275 -9.27 16.88 34.73
CA THR A 275 -9.68 15.51 34.43
C THR A 275 -9.18 15.15 33.04
N PHE A 276 -8.12 14.35 32.94
CA PHE A 276 -7.66 13.78 31.68
C PHE A 276 -8.48 12.51 31.39
N PHE A 277 -9.48 12.65 30.55
CA PHE A 277 -10.05 11.53 29.82
C PHE A 277 -9.22 11.34 28.55
N PRO A 278 -8.54 10.21 28.33
CA PRO A 278 -7.97 9.87 27.05
C PRO A 278 -9.07 9.23 26.19
N GLY A 279 -9.98 10.07 25.72
CA GLY A 279 -10.93 9.73 24.67
C GLY A 279 -10.52 10.46 23.41
N GLY A 280 -9.56 9.96 22.68
CA GLY A 280 -9.10 10.46 21.40
C GLY A 280 -9.27 9.39 20.35
N GLY A 281 -10.38 9.45 19.61
CA GLY A 281 -10.63 8.59 18.46
C GLY A 281 -9.60 8.87 17.36
N PHE A 282 -8.91 7.83 16.96
CA PHE A 282 -8.17 7.77 15.70
C PHE A 282 -9.14 7.43 14.58
N PHE A 283 -9.86 8.40 14.07
CA PHE A 283 -10.46 8.34 12.75
C PHE A 283 -9.59 9.16 11.80
N GLY A 284 -8.65 8.49 11.16
CA GLY A 284 -7.94 9.02 10.02
C GLY A 284 -8.88 9.10 8.83
N THR A 285 -9.30 10.28 8.50
CA THR A 285 -9.99 10.62 7.25
C THR A 285 -8.97 10.46 6.12
N GLY A 286 -9.10 9.38 5.34
CA GLY A 286 -8.37 9.21 4.09
C GLY A 286 -8.89 10.22 3.09
N GLY A 287 -7.98 11.10 2.63
CA GLY A 287 -8.27 12.09 1.60
C GLY A 287 -8.70 11.45 0.30
N GLY A 288 -9.82 11.89 -0.25
CA GLY A 288 -10.28 11.59 -1.59
C GLY A 288 -9.31 12.22 -2.59
N GLY A 289 -8.67 11.37 -3.42
CA GLY A 289 -7.99 11.80 -4.63
C GLY A 289 -9.00 12.03 -5.72
N ASP A 290 -9.10 13.26 -6.14
CA ASP A 290 -9.88 13.73 -7.29
C ASP A 290 -9.21 13.21 -8.57
N PHE A 291 -9.85 12.28 -9.28
CA PHE A 291 -9.36 11.81 -10.58
C PHE A 291 -10.03 12.60 -11.68
N GLY A 292 -9.27 13.57 -12.20
CA GLY A 292 -9.63 14.35 -13.35
C GLY A 292 -9.95 13.49 -14.58
N SER A 293 -11.10 13.74 -15.14
CA SER A 293 -11.58 13.25 -16.42
C SER A 293 -10.67 13.75 -17.55
N GLY A 294 -9.96 12.85 -18.22
CA GLY A 294 -9.17 13.11 -19.43
C GLY A 294 -9.72 12.34 -20.62
N GLY A 295 -10.00 13.07 -21.69
CA GLY A 295 -10.74 12.75 -22.89
C GLY A 295 -10.36 11.49 -23.67
N GLY A 296 -11.37 10.97 -24.38
CA GLY A 296 -11.33 9.75 -25.15
C GLY A 296 -10.41 9.76 -26.36
N PHE A 297 -9.83 8.59 -26.64
CA PHE A 297 -9.29 8.25 -27.95
C PHE A 297 -10.12 7.09 -28.54
N GLY A 298 -10.74 7.33 -29.66
CA GLY A 298 -11.47 6.35 -30.42
C GLY A 298 -10.54 5.56 -31.33
N GLY A 299 -10.38 4.26 -31.12
CA GLY A 299 -9.78 3.32 -32.04
C GLY A 299 -10.59 2.03 -32.01
N GLY A 300 -10.90 1.48 -33.21
CA GLY A 300 -11.91 0.45 -33.51
C GLY A 300 -11.72 -0.96 -32.95
N GLY A 301 -11.51 -1.09 -31.65
CA GLY A 301 -11.57 -2.31 -30.84
C GLY A 301 -12.27 -2.02 -29.54
N GLY A 302 -12.45 -2.99 -28.66
CA GLY A 302 -13.07 -2.76 -27.38
C GLY A 302 -12.44 -1.57 -26.67
N GLY A 303 -13.25 -0.56 -26.28
CA GLY A 303 -12.78 0.65 -25.64
C GLY A 303 -12.46 0.38 -24.19
N PHE A 304 -11.19 0.59 -23.78
CA PHE A 304 -10.81 0.65 -22.39
C PHE A 304 -10.84 2.11 -21.93
N GLY A 305 -11.46 2.37 -20.79
CA GLY A 305 -11.61 3.72 -20.24
C GLY A 305 -10.62 4.02 -19.12
N GLY A 306 -9.62 3.13 -18.90
CA GLY A 306 -8.77 3.19 -17.73
C GLY A 306 -9.42 2.68 -16.46
N GLY A 307 -10.63 2.09 -16.56
CA GLY A 307 -11.29 1.39 -15.47
C GLY A 307 -10.48 0.18 -15.02
N GLY A 308 -10.59 -0.15 -13.74
CA GLY A 308 -9.86 -1.25 -13.13
C GLY A 308 -9.13 -0.87 -11.86
N ALA A 309 -8.25 -1.73 -11.37
CA ALA A 309 -7.50 -1.48 -10.14
C ALA A 309 -6.06 -1.96 -10.22
N SER A 310 -5.19 -1.30 -9.48
CA SER A 310 -3.79 -1.69 -9.30
C SER A 310 -3.51 -2.04 -7.85
N GLY A 311 -2.50 -2.88 -7.63
CA GLY A 311 -1.99 -3.25 -6.32
C GLY A 311 -0.53 -3.70 -6.37
N ASP A 312 0.05 -3.94 -5.20
CA ASP A 312 1.41 -4.45 -4.98
C ASP A 312 1.38 -5.68 -4.06
N TRP A 313 2.40 -6.53 -4.11
CA TRP A 313 2.51 -7.68 -3.19
C TRP A 313 3.90 -7.88 -2.59
#